data_9b187d6338b898bfde00ba9f77823267
#
_entry.id   9b187d6338b898bfde00ba9f77823267
#
_cell.length_a   1.000
_cell.length_b   1.000
_cell.length_c   1.000
_cell.angle_alpha   90.00
_cell.angle_beta   90.00
_cell.angle_gamma   90.00
#
_symmetry.space_group_name_H-M   'P 1'
#
loop_
_entity.id
_entity.type
_entity.pdbx_description
1 polymer ?
#
loop_
_entity_poly.entity_id
_entity_poly.type
_entity_poly.pdbx_seq_one_letter_code
_entity_poly.pdbx_strand_id
1 'polypeptide(L)'
;MLVHPNPDPIAFSIGPVDIHWYGLMYVLAFAMFIILGRVRIKQPHIAAQGWKPEDLDDMLFYGMLGVVLGGRLGEVLFYQPGYFFENPLEIFKVWKGGMSFHGGFLGVLIAMALWARKSKRNILDVYDFIAPMVPLGYAAGRLGNFINHELPGRIADPSLPWAMLWPNPNGIGFLDTPRHPSPLYQMLIDGILVFLILWPFARKARPRLAVGAMFTLLYGCARFFTEWFRVPDWETTVMGLPITSGQVLSLPMIVAALVMLAWAYSSRDGRQTLRST
;
A
#
# COMPACT_ATOMS: atom_id res chain seq x y z
N MET A 1 -7.25 5.72 28.54
CA MET A 1 -6.66 6.66 27.58
C MET A 1 -5.16 6.47 27.57
N LEU A 2 -4.56 6.34 26.39
CA LEU A 2 -3.12 6.16 26.21
C LEU A 2 -2.45 7.48 25.83
N VAL A 3 -1.13 7.53 25.98
CA VAL A 3 -0.30 8.62 25.46
C VAL A 3 0.59 8.03 24.38
N HIS A 4 0.70 8.70 23.23
CA HIS A 4 1.58 8.26 22.16
C HIS A 4 3.03 8.22 22.70
N PRO A 5 3.79 7.13 22.47
CA PRO A 5 5.13 6.96 23.02
C PRO A 5 6.14 8.02 22.55
N ASN A 6 5.78 8.78 21.51
CA ASN A 6 6.57 9.89 20.96
C ASN A 6 8.04 9.53 20.69
N PRO A 7 8.33 8.41 19.98
CA PRO A 7 9.70 8.04 19.67
C PRO A 7 10.34 9.08 18.75
N ASP A 8 11.67 9.20 18.81
CA ASP A 8 12.40 9.98 17.82
C ASP A 8 12.20 9.37 16.43
N PRO A 9 11.79 10.13 15.40
CA PRO A 9 11.71 9.66 14.04
C PRO A 9 13.03 9.15 13.47
N ILE A 10 14.17 9.60 14.01
CA ILE A 10 15.50 9.12 13.66
C ILE A 10 15.78 7.84 14.46
N ALA A 11 16.01 6.73 13.76
CA ALA A 11 16.34 5.46 14.36
C ALA A 11 17.80 5.46 14.89
N PHE A 12 18.73 5.95 14.06
CA PHE A 12 20.14 6.13 14.40
C PHE A 12 20.82 6.99 13.33
N SER A 13 22.02 7.53 13.67
CA SER A 13 22.81 8.35 12.75
C SER A 13 24.15 7.68 12.44
N ILE A 14 24.58 7.76 11.19
CA ILE A 14 25.91 7.31 10.74
C ILE A 14 26.67 8.53 10.21
N GLY A 15 27.50 9.11 11.04
CA GLY A 15 28.16 10.38 10.74
C GLY A 15 27.12 11.49 10.48
N PRO A 16 27.14 12.16 9.31
CA PRO A 16 26.18 13.22 9.01
C PRO A 16 24.83 12.72 8.45
N VAL A 17 24.62 11.41 8.35
CA VAL A 17 23.43 10.83 7.73
C VAL A 17 22.50 10.26 8.79
N ASP A 18 21.29 10.82 8.88
CA ASP A 18 20.24 10.33 9.78
C ASP A 18 19.39 9.25 9.08
N ILE A 19 19.30 8.10 9.71
CA ILE A 19 18.48 6.97 9.28
C ILE A 19 17.15 7.03 10.01
N HIS A 20 16.08 7.31 9.26
CA HIS A 20 14.73 7.42 9.78
C HIS A 20 14.03 6.08 9.88
N TRP A 21 13.22 5.87 10.91
CA TRP A 21 12.36 4.68 11.04
C TRP A 21 11.49 4.44 9.80
N TYR A 22 10.97 5.51 9.21
CA TYR A 22 10.14 5.41 8.00
C TYR A 22 10.91 4.77 6.83
N GLY A 23 12.18 5.12 6.65
CA GLY A 23 13.06 4.47 5.67
C GLY A 23 13.28 2.99 5.97
N LEU A 24 13.46 2.63 7.26
CA LEU A 24 13.60 1.24 7.68
C LEU A 24 12.33 0.42 7.43
N MET A 25 11.14 1.03 7.50
CA MET A 25 9.89 0.35 7.15
C MET A 25 9.80 0.02 5.65
N TYR A 26 10.37 0.83 4.76
CA TYR A 26 10.52 0.47 3.34
C TYR A 26 11.48 -0.70 3.15
N VAL A 27 12.63 -0.69 3.83
CA VAL A 27 13.58 -1.82 3.79
C VAL A 27 12.90 -3.10 4.30
N LEU A 28 12.14 -3.02 5.37
CA LEU A 28 11.35 -4.14 5.90
C LEU A 28 10.32 -4.63 4.88
N ALA A 29 9.60 -3.71 4.23
CA ALA A 29 8.61 -4.07 3.20
C ALA A 29 9.26 -4.79 2.01
N PHE A 30 10.43 -4.33 1.55
CA PHE A 30 11.19 -4.99 0.48
C PHE A 30 11.73 -6.35 0.91
N ALA A 31 12.25 -6.47 2.14
CA ALA A 31 12.68 -7.76 2.68
C ALA A 31 11.51 -8.75 2.77
N MET A 32 10.33 -8.31 3.24
CA MET A 32 9.13 -9.14 3.26
C MET A 32 8.70 -9.57 1.85
N PHE A 33 8.76 -8.67 0.87
CA PHE A 33 8.46 -9.00 -0.54
C PHE A 33 9.37 -10.14 -1.04
N ILE A 34 10.67 -10.05 -0.81
CA ILE A 34 11.63 -11.09 -1.22
C ILE A 34 11.40 -12.40 -0.46
N ILE A 35 11.23 -12.34 0.86
CA ILE A 35 11.02 -13.54 1.70
C ILE A 35 9.73 -14.26 1.30
N LEU A 36 8.61 -13.53 1.24
CA LEU A 36 7.31 -14.10 0.87
C LEU A 36 7.30 -14.59 -0.58
N GLY A 37 7.95 -13.84 -1.49
CA GLY A 37 8.10 -14.23 -2.89
C GLY A 37 8.86 -15.54 -3.03
N ARG A 38 9.97 -15.73 -2.29
CA ARG A 38 10.72 -17.00 -2.27
C ARG A 38 9.89 -18.15 -1.71
N VAL A 39 9.06 -17.90 -0.71
CA VAL A 39 8.13 -18.91 -0.19
C VAL A 39 7.05 -19.23 -1.24
N ARG A 40 6.54 -18.22 -1.93
CA ARG A 40 5.48 -18.35 -2.93
C ARG A 40 5.96 -19.13 -4.16
N ILE A 41 7.16 -18.87 -4.66
CA ILE A 41 7.76 -19.59 -5.81
C ILE A 41 7.83 -21.11 -5.55
N LYS A 42 8.00 -21.54 -4.29
CA LYS A 42 8.04 -22.96 -3.92
C LYS A 42 6.66 -23.64 -3.88
N GLN A 43 5.57 -22.88 -4.01
CA GLN A 43 4.22 -23.45 -4.06
C GLN A 43 4.02 -24.19 -5.39
N PRO A 44 3.49 -25.43 -5.41
CA PRO A 44 3.45 -26.26 -6.63
C PRO A 44 2.82 -25.58 -7.85
N HIS A 45 1.67 -24.91 -7.66
CA HIS A 45 0.95 -24.23 -8.73
C HIS A 45 1.67 -22.95 -9.24
N ILE A 46 2.54 -22.34 -8.43
CA ILE A 46 3.38 -21.22 -8.83
C ILE A 46 4.65 -21.71 -9.50
N ALA A 47 5.28 -22.75 -8.94
CA ALA A 47 6.45 -23.39 -9.55
C ALA A 47 6.14 -23.91 -10.96
N ALA A 48 4.95 -24.49 -11.18
CA ALA A 48 4.48 -24.93 -12.49
C ALA A 48 4.39 -23.78 -13.53
N GLN A 49 4.24 -22.53 -13.11
CA GLN A 49 4.24 -21.35 -13.98
C GLN A 49 5.67 -20.86 -14.32
N GLY A 50 6.71 -21.53 -13.83
CA GLY A 50 8.10 -21.20 -14.13
C GLY A 50 8.60 -19.89 -13.49
N TRP A 51 8.08 -19.50 -12.33
CA TRP A 51 8.60 -18.36 -11.56
C TRP A 51 9.96 -18.70 -10.96
N LYS A 52 10.90 -17.75 -11.01
CA LYS A 52 12.28 -17.90 -10.55
C LYS A 52 12.64 -16.84 -9.49
N PRO A 53 13.65 -17.09 -8.64
CA PRO A 53 14.14 -16.09 -7.69
C PRO A 53 14.57 -14.77 -8.36
N GLU A 54 15.17 -14.84 -9.55
CA GLU A 54 15.63 -13.67 -10.32
C GLU A 54 14.46 -12.78 -10.74
N ASP A 55 13.27 -13.36 -10.96
CA ASP A 55 12.04 -12.60 -11.24
C ASP A 55 11.70 -11.66 -10.09
N LEU A 56 11.98 -12.06 -8.83
CA LEU A 56 11.72 -11.23 -7.64
C LEU A 56 12.67 -10.02 -7.58
N ASP A 57 13.95 -10.25 -7.87
CA ASP A 57 14.96 -9.21 -7.86
C ASP A 57 14.66 -8.17 -8.95
N ASP A 58 14.31 -8.64 -10.15
CA ASP A 58 13.87 -7.80 -11.26
C ASP A 58 12.60 -6.99 -10.89
N MET A 59 11.56 -7.65 -10.37
CA MET A 59 10.32 -6.98 -9.97
C MET A 59 10.55 -5.95 -8.87
N LEU A 60 11.42 -6.24 -7.90
CA LEU A 60 11.79 -5.28 -6.86
C LEU A 60 12.48 -4.06 -7.47
N PHE A 61 13.45 -4.26 -8.35
CA PHE A 61 14.15 -3.19 -9.04
C PHE A 61 13.20 -2.32 -9.87
N TYR A 62 12.37 -2.94 -10.72
CA TYR A 62 11.36 -2.23 -11.51
C TYR A 62 10.34 -1.50 -10.62
N GLY A 63 9.92 -2.14 -9.52
CA GLY A 63 9.01 -1.55 -8.55
C GLY A 63 9.58 -0.30 -7.88
N MET A 64 10.84 -0.35 -7.42
CA MET A 64 11.53 0.81 -6.83
C MET A 64 11.66 1.95 -7.85
N LEU A 65 12.08 1.66 -9.07
CA LEU A 65 12.12 2.66 -10.13
C LEU A 65 10.73 3.26 -10.39
N GLY A 66 9.70 2.41 -10.44
CA GLY A 66 8.31 2.85 -10.61
C GLY A 66 7.85 3.80 -9.52
N VAL A 67 8.13 3.48 -8.24
CA VAL A 67 7.80 4.37 -7.11
C VAL A 67 8.51 5.71 -7.25
N VAL A 68 9.83 5.71 -7.46
CA VAL A 68 10.64 6.94 -7.48
C VAL A 68 10.28 7.81 -8.68
N LEU A 69 10.31 7.25 -9.88
CA LEU A 69 10.04 8.00 -11.11
C LEU A 69 8.57 8.43 -11.17
N GLY A 70 7.66 7.53 -10.87
CA GLY A 70 6.23 7.83 -10.88
C GLY A 70 5.85 8.84 -9.81
N GLY A 71 6.35 8.68 -8.59
CA GLY A 71 6.11 9.62 -7.49
C GLY A 71 6.61 11.02 -7.83
N ARG A 72 7.80 11.13 -8.39
CA ARG A 72 8.37 12.42 -8.79
C ARG A 72 7.62 13.04 -9.97
N LEU A 73 7.35 12.27 -11.02
CA LEU A 73 6.58 12.76 -12.17
C LEU A 73 5.15 13.16 -11.78
N GLY A 74 4.53 12.41 -10.87
CA GLY A 74 3.21 12.76 -10.34
C GLY A 74 3.23 14.10 -9.60
N GLU A 75 4.25 14.38 -8.81
CA GLU A 75 4.43 15.68 -8.14
C GLU A 75 4.61 16.81 -9.15
N VAL A 76 5.51 16.59 -10.11
CA VAL A 76 5.83 17.56 -11.16
C VAL A 76 4.61 17.91 -12.01
N LEU A 77 3.83 16.90 -12.43
CA LEU A 77 2.77 17.10 -13.41
C LEU A 77 1.45 17.54 -12.80
N PHE A 78 1.15 17.11 -11.56
CA PHE A 78 -0.19 17.28 -10.98
C PHE A 78 -0.22 18.22 -9.77
N TYR A 79 0.88 18.32 -9.00
CA TYR A 79 0.86 19.11 -7.77
C TYR A 79 1.54 20.46 -7.92
N GLN A 80 2.69 20.54 -8.58
CA GLN A 80 3.48 21.77 -8.70
C GLN A 80 3.99 22.03 -10.13
N PRO A 81 3.15 21.95 -11.19
CA PRO A 81 3.63 22.07 -12.58
C PRO A 81 4.31 23.42 -12.87
N GLY A 82 3.76 24.53 -12.35
CA GLY A 82 4.35 25.86 -12.54
C GLY A 82 5.76 25.98 -11.98
N TYR A 83 5.96 25.53 -10.72
CA TYR A 83 7.29 25.56 -10.09
C TYR A 83 8.34 24.79 -10.89
N PHE A 84 8.01 23.56 -11.33
CA PHE A 84 8.96 22.73 -12.07
C PHE A 84 9.16 23.18 -13.51
N PHE A 85 8.19 23.87 -14.10
CA PHE A 85 8.37 24.51 -15.40
C PHE A 85 9.40 25.64 -15.35
N GLU A 86 9.36 26.45 -14.27
CA GLU A 86 10.34 27.52 -14.03
C GLU A 86 11.71 26.98 -13.56
N ASN A 87 11.73 25.81 -12.90
CA ASN A 87 12.92 25.22 -12.29
C ASN A 87 13.14 23.76 -12.73
N PRO A 88 13.40 23.46 -14.03
CA PRO A 88 13.41 22.08 -14.55
C PRO A 88 14.47 21.17 -13.90
N LEU A 89 15.59 21.73 -13.43
CA LEU A 89 16.63 20.93 -12.75
C LEU A 89 16.20 20.44 -11.36
N GLU A 90 15.19 21.06 -10.76
CA GLU A 90 14.65 20.58 -9.48
C GLU A 90 13.89 19.25 -9.62
N ILE A 91 13.47 18.87 -10.84
CA ILE A 91 12.83 17.55 -11.10
C ILE A 91 13.72 16.40 -10.64
N PHE A 92 15.03 16.52 -10.81
CA PHE A 92 15.99 15.45 -10.46
C PHE A 92 16.34 15.40 -8.96
N LYS A 93 16.01 16.43 -8.20
CA LYS A 93 16.38 16.54 -6.78
C LYS A 93 15.35 15.82 -5.89
N VAL A 94 15.22 14.50 -6.06
CA VAL A 94 14.27 13.67 -5.30
C VAL A 94 14.52 13.68 -3.79
N TRP A 95 15.74 13.97 -3.35
CA TRP A 95 16.14 14.09 -1.94
C TRP A 95 15.58 15.32 -1.22
N LYS A 96 15.03 16.29 -1.95
CA LYS A 96 14.32 17.44 -1.36
C LYS A 96 12.87 17.14 -0.99
N GLY A 97 12.40 15.90 -1.19
CA GLY A 97 11.00 15.52 -1.02
C GLY A 97 10.14 15.89 -2.24
N GLY A 98 8.83 16.00 -2.05
CA GLY A 98 7.87 16.22 -3.13
C GLY A 98 7.65 14.97 -3.98
N MET A 99 6.92 14.01 -3.41
CA MET A 99 6.59 12.73 -4.04
C MET A 99 5.08 12.48 -3.97
N SER A 100 4.47 12.28 -5.10
CA SER A 100 3.05 11.95 -5.20
C SER A 100 2.81 10.46 -4.93
N PHE A 101 1.94 10.15 -3.97
CA PHE A 101 1.51 8.76 -3.74
C PHE A 101 0.84 8.15 -4.98
N HIS A 102 -0.09 8.87 -5.60
CA HIS A 102 -0.80 8.39 -6.80
C HIS A 102 0.16 8.19 -7.98
N GLY A 103 1.12 9.12 -8.13
CA GLY A 103 2.17 8.99 -9.13
C GLY A 103 3.04 7.75 -8.89
N GLY A 104 3.46 7.50 -7.66
CA GLY A 104 4.24 6.31 -7.28
C GLY A 104 3.47 5.02 -7.54
N PHE A 105 2.20 4.97 -7.15
CA PHE A 105 1.34 3.82 -7.40
C PHE A 105 1.17 3.52 -8.90
N LEU A 106 0.85 4.54 -9.70
CA LEU A 106 0.74 4.40 -11.16
C LEU A 106 2.09 3.97 -11.77
N GLY A 107 3.19 4.54 -11.28
CA GLY A 107 4.54 4.19 -11.70
C GLY A 107 4.87 2.71 -11.47
N VAL A 108 4.48 2.15 -10.32
CA VAL A 108 4.62 0.70 -10.05
C VAL A 108 3.78 -0.13 -11.01
N LEU A 109 2.52 0.24 -11.27
CA LEU A 109 1.67 -0.49 -12.21
C LEU A 109 2.27 -0.52 -13.60
N ILE A 110 2.77 0.62 -14.08
CA ILE A 110 3.45 0.74 -15.38
C ILE A 110 4.73 -0.10 -15.38
N ALA A 111 5.56 -0.01 -14.34
CA ALA A 111 6.80 -0.77 -14.22
C ALA A 111 6.55 -2.29 -14.26
N MET A 112 5.52 -2.76 -13.55
CA MET A 112 5.14 -4.18 -13.57
C MET A 112 4.59 -4.61 -14.93
N ALA A 113 3.86 -3.74 -15.63
CA ALA A 113 3.40 -4.03 -16.99
C ALA A 113 4.57 -4.12 -17.99
N LEU A 114 5.55 -3.22 -17.89
CA LEU A 114 6.77 -3.25 -18.70
C LEU A 114 7.61 -4.49 -18.39
N TRP A 115 7.78 -4.84 -17.12
CA TRP A 115 8.47 -6.06 -16.73
C TRP A 115 7.74 -7.32 -17.24
N ALA A 116 6.41 -7.39 -17.09
CA ALA A 116 5.59 -8.49 -17.60
C ALA A 116 5.80 -8.67 -19.11
N ARG A 117 5.80 -7.56 -19.88
CA ARG A 117 6.05 -7.58 -21.32
C ARG A 117 7.48 -8.10 -21.64
N LYS A 118 8.51 -7.59 -20.93
CA LYS A 118 9.91 -8.01 -21.09
C LYS A 118 10.09 -9.51 -20.80
N SER A 119 9.49 -10.00 -19.72
CA SER A 119 9.58 -11.41 -19.30
C SER A 119 8.61 -12.33 -20.04
N LYS A 120 7.82 -11.79 -21.01
CA LYS A 120 6.79 -12.52 -21.78
C LYS A 120 5.73 -13.18 -20.88
N ARG A 121 5.44 -12.61 -19.72
CA ARG A 121 4.40 -13.05 -18.79
C ARG A 121 3.10 -12.29 -19.01
N ASN A 122 1.98 -12.95 -18.71
CA ASN A 122 0.70 -12.23 -18.67
C ASN A 122 0.66 -11.29 -17.46
N ILE A 123 0.24 -10.04 -17.64
CA ILE A 123 0.18 -9.05 -16.56
C ILE A 123 -0.76 -9.48 -15.43
N LEU A 124 -1.82 -10.22 -15.72
CA LEU A 124 -2.76 -10.71 -14.71
C LEU A 124 -2.11 -11.78 -13.82
N ASP A 125 -1.22 -12.62 -14.38
CA ASP A 125 -0.43 -13.59 -13.60
C ASP A 125 0.59 -12.87 -12.70
N VAL A 126 1.18 -11.78 -13.17
CA VAL A 126 2.08 -10.92 -12.37
C VAL A 126 1.31 -10.28 -11.21
N TYR A 127 0.11 -9.78 -11.48
CA TYR A 127 -0.74 -9.18 -10.44
C TYR A 127 -1.16 -10.22 -9.39
N ASP A 128 -1.61 -11.41 -9.81
CA ASP A 128 -1.93 -12.52 -8.89
C ASP A 128 -0.72 -12.98 -8.07
N PHE A 129 0.48 -12.93 -8.67
CA PHE A 129 1.70 -13.29 -7.97
C PHE A 129 2.08 -12.29 -6.88
N ILE A 130 2.00 -10.98 -7.18
CA ILE A 130 2.42 -9.90 -6.27
C ILE A 130 1.39 -9.66 -5.16
N ALA A 131 0.10 -9.71 -5.47
CA ALA A 131 -0.99 -9.28 -4.60
C ALA A 131 -0.90 -9.78 -3.15
N PRO A 132 -0.58 -11.07 -2.84
CA PRO A 132 -0.51 -11.54 -1.46
C PRO A 132 0.67 -11.00 -0.63
N MET A 133 1.64 -10.36 -1.28
CA MET A 133 2.83 -9.83 -0.62
C MET A 133 2.67 -8.34 -0.25
N VAL A 134 1.74 -7.64 -0.91
CA VAL A 134 1.50 -6.20 -0.72
C VAL A 134 1.02 -5.84 0.69
N PRO A 135 0.08 -6.56 1.33
CA PRO A 135 -0.52 -6.13 2.59
C PRO A 135 0.48 -5.94 3.73
N LEU A 136 1.50 -6.80 3.86
CA LEU A 136 2.51 -6.64 4.92
C LEU A 136 3.43 -5.45 4.67
N GLY A 137 3.75 -5.15 3.41
CA GLY A 137 4.48 -3.92 3.06
C GLY A 137 3.67 -2.67 3.42
N TYR A 138 2.36 -2.70 3.16
CA TYR A 138 1.44 -1.64 3.58
C TYR A 138 1.40 -1.49 5.11
N ALA A 139 1.32 -2.61 5.85
CA ALA A 139 1.35 -2.61 7.32
C ALA A 139 2.64 -1.96 7.86
N ALA A 140 3.80 -2.29 7.28
CA ALA A 140 5.08 -1.68 7.65
C ALA A 140 5.05 -0.15 7.43
N GLY A 141 4.53 0.32 6.30
CA GLY A 141 4.38 1.75 6.03
C GLY A 141 3.48 2.45 7.06
N ARG A 142 2.38 1.81 7.48
CA ARG A 142 1.48 2.35 8.52
C ARG A 142 2.13 2.40 9.90
N LEU A 143 2.95 1.42 10.23
CA LEU A 143 3.79 1.48 11.43
C LEU A 143 4.76 2.66 11.36
N GLY A 144 5.36 2.89 10.20
CA GLY A 144 6.21 4.07 9.95
C GLY A 144 5.47 5.38 10.17
N ASN A 145 4.24 5.53 9.67
CA ASN A 145 3.41 6.71 9.93
C ASN A 145 3.13 6.90 11.45
N PHE A 146 2.86 5.82 12.18
CA PHE A 146 2.69 5.89 13.63
C PHE A 146 3.95 6.39 14.32
N ILE A 147 5.12 5.83 14.02
CA ILE A 147 6.40 6.23 14.60
C ILE A 147 6.74 7.70 14.27
N ASN A 148 6.41 8.15 13.06
CA ASN A 148 6.63 9.54 12.62
C ASN A 148 5.55 10.53 13.11
N HIS A 149 4.64 10.12 14.00
CA HIS A 149 3.56 10.94 14.53
C HIS A 149 2.56 11.43 13.45
N GLU A 150 2.52 10.76 12.32
CA GLU A 150 1.68 11.14 11.18
C GLU A 150 0.29 10.53 11.27
N LEU A 151 -0.66 11.18 10.60
CA LEU A 151 -2.03 10.69 10.39
C LEU A 151 -2.79 10.34 11.68
N PRO A 152 -2.80 11.20 12.72
CA PRO A 152 -3.71 10.99 13.84
C PRO A 152 -5.14 10.87 13.33
N GLY A 153 -5.94 9.99 13.93
CA GLY A 153 -7.32 9.79 13.54
C GLY A 153 -8.26 10.91 13.99
N ARG A 154 -9.54 10.69 13.77
CA ARG A 154 -10.60 11.56 14.30
C ARG A 154 -10.54 11.60 15.83
N ILE A 155 -11.18 12.61 16.43
CA ILE A 155 -11.36 12.68 17.90
C ILE A 155 -12.07 11.41 18.35
N ALA A 156 -11.53 10.79 19.38
CA ALA A 156 -12.05 9.57 19.98
C ALA A 156 -12.74 9.87 21.31
N ASP A 157 -13.70 9.05 21.68
CA ASP A 157 -14.32 9.09 22.99
C ASP A 157 -13.26 8.83 24.07
N PRO A 158 -13.08 9.71 25.06
CA PRO A 158 -12.12 9.53 26.15
C PRO A 158 -12.32 8.24 26.97
N SER A 159 -13.52 7.66 26.94
CA SER A 159 -13.83 6.39 27.62
C SER A 159 -13.20 5.17 26.93
N LEU A 160 -12.79 5.28 25.66
CA LEU A 160 -12.13 4.21 24.94
C LEU A 160 -10.72 3.96 25.54
N PRO A 161 -10.41 2.74 25.98
CA PRO A 161 -9.14 2.44 26.67
C PRO A 161 -7.90 2.65 25.78
N TRP A 162 -8.05 2.61 24.47
CA TRP A 162 -6.98 2.84 23.50
C TRP A 162 -7.06 4.20 22.79
N ALA A 163 -7.98 5.08 23.18
CA ALA A 163 -7.95 6.48 22.74
C ALA A 163 -6.61 7.10 23.17
N MET A 164 -5.95 7.85 22.28
CA MET A 164 -4.56 8.24 22.42
C MET A 164 -4.38 9.75 22.27
N LEU A 165 -3.65 10.35 23.21
CA LEU A 165 -3.12 11.70 23.08
C LEU A 165 -1.96 11.68 22.09
N TRP A 166 -2.04 12.51 21.05
CA TRP A 166 -1.07 12.55 19.96
C TRP A 166 -0.11 13.73 20.17
N PRO A 167 1.18 13.60 19.79
CA PRO A 167 2.10 14.72 19.84
C PRO A 167 1.58 15.93 19.09
N ASN A 168 1.80 17.12 19.64
CA ASN A 168 1.35 18.36 19.01
C ASN A 168 2.29 18.73 17.85
N PRO A 169 1.82 18.74 16.58
CA PRO A 169 2.66 19.07 15.44
C PRO A 169 3.13 20.53 15.41
N ASN A 170 2.48 21.41 16.17
CA ASN A 170 2.74 22.85 16.20
C ASN A 170 3.47 23.32 17.46
N GLY A 171 3.91 22.41 18.34
CA GLY A 171 4.52 22.82 19.60
C GLY A 171 5.00 21.67 20.47
N ILE A 172 5.31 22.03 21.73
CA ILE A 172 5.74 21.07 22.74
C ILE A 172 4.52 20.38 23.36
N GLY A 173 4.64 19.08 23.69
CA GLY A 173 3.59 18.32 24.38
C GLY A 173 2.65 17.58 23.44
N PHE A 174 1.42 17.39 23.89
CA PHE A 174 0.41 16.58 23.19
C PHE A 174 -0.84 17.41 22.88
N LEU A 175 -1.64 16.93 21.94
CA LEU A 175 -2.98 17.50 21.68
C LEU A 175 -3.87 17.32 22.89
N ASP A 176 -4.73 18.29 23.16
CA ASP A 176 -5.64 18.27 24.33
C ASP A 176 -6.78 17.24 24.17
N THR A 177 -7.03 16.78 22.97
CA THR A 177 -8.11 15.85 22.67
C THR A 177 -7.59 14.49 22.25
N PRO A 178 -8.09 13.39 22.84
CA PRO A 178 -7.71 12.04 22.44
C PRO A 178 -8.21 11.73 21.02
N ARG A 179 -7.42 10.94 20.30
CA ARG A 179 -7.71 10.56 18.92
C ARG A 179 -7.64 9.05 18.74
N HIS A 180 -8.31 8.56 17.70
CA HIS A 180 -8.12 7.19 17.25
C HIS A 180 -6.70 7.02 16.70
N PRO A 181 -5.96 5.97 17.09
CA PRO A 181 -4.64 5.64 16.49
C PRO A 181 -4.82 5.03 15.10
N SER A 182 -5.29 5.86 14.14
CA SER A 182 -5.71 5.40 12.81
C SER A 182 -4.61 4.66 12.03
N PRO A 183 -3.30 5.00 12.13
CA PRO A 183 -2.26 4.21 11.48
C PRO A 183 -2.21 2.77 12.01
N LEU A 184 -2.44 2.56 13.31
CA LEU A 184 -2.45 1.21 13.89
C LEU A 184 -3.68 0.42 13.44
N TYR A 185 -4.84 1.06 13.30
CA TYR A 185 -6.03 0.39 12.75
C TYR A 185 -5.78 -0.04 11.29
N GLN A 186 -5.20 0.84 10.48
CA GLN A 186 -4.87 0.52 9.10
C GLN A 186 -3.78 -0.56 9.00
N MET A 187 -2.76 -0.53 9.87
CA MET A 187 -1.77 -1.59 9.96
C MET A 187 -2.42 -2.96 10.23
N LEU A 188 -3.32 -3.01 11.22
CA LEU A 188 -3.96 -4.26 11.64
C LEU A 188 -5.02 -4.74 10.63
N ILE A 189 -5.87 -3.85 10.13
CA ILE A 189 -7.04 -4.20 9.31
C ILE A 189 -6.66 -4.23 7.83
N ASP A 190 -6.13 -3.12 7.27
CA ASP A 190 -5.81 -3.02 5.84
C ASP A 190 -4.55 -3.82 5.48
N GLY A 191 -3.65 -4.05 6.45
CA GLY A 191 -2.42 -4.81 6.28
C GLY A 191 -2.52 -6.23 6.80
N ILE A 192 -2.43 -6.43 8.10
CA ILE A 192 -2.27 -7.77 8.71
C ILE A 192 -3.49 -8.65 8.46
N LEU A 193 -4.71 -8.17 8.73
CA LEU A 193 -5.93 -8.95 8.52
C LEU A 193 -6.12 -9.33 7.05
N VAL A 194 -5.91 -8.38 6.13
CA VAL A 194 -5.96 -8.65 4.67
C VAL A 194 -4.93 -9.73 4.31
N PHE A 195 -3.70 -9.67 4.84
CA PHE A 195 -2.69 -10.70 4.63
C PHE A 195 -3.15 -12.08 5.15
N LEU A 196 -3.66 -12.13 6.37
CA LEU A 196 -4.09 -13.39 7.00
C LEU A 196 -5.22 -14.09 6.24
N ILE A 197 -6.06 -13.34 5.53
CA ILE A 197 -7.12 -13.89 4.67
C ILE A 197 -6.58 -14.24 3.28
N LEU A 198 -5.82 -13.33 2.68
CA LEU A 198 -5.38 -13.45 1.29
C LEU A 198 -4.29 -14.52 1.11
N TRP A 199 -3.35 -14.61 2.05
CA TRP A 199 -2.24 -15.56 1.95
C TRP A 199 -2.69 -17.03 1.90
N PRO A 200 -3.57 -17.52 2.80
CA PRO A 200 -4.14 -18.87 2.70
C PRO A 200 -4.97 -19.06 1.42
N PHE A 201 -5.73 -18.04 0.99
CA PHE A 201 -6.48 -18.10 -0.26
C PHE A 201 -5.56 -18.33 -1.46
N ALA A 202 -4.43 -17.62 -1.51
CA ALA A 202 -3.44 -17.66 -2.59
C ALA A 202 -2.54 -18.91 -2.56
N ARG A 203 -2.56 -19.72 -1.48
CA ARG A 203 -1.80 -20.98 -1.38
C ARG A 203 -2.40 -22.13 -2.21
N LYS A 204 -3.61 -21.98 -2.68
CA LYS A 204 -4.28 -22.93 -3.57
C LYS A 204 -4.30 -22.38 -4.98
N ALA A 205 -4.24 -23.25 -6.00
CA ALA A 205 -4.43 -22.85 -7.38
C ALA A 205 -5.78 -22.12 -7.53
N ARG A 206 -5.76 -20.97 -8.17
CA ARG A 206 -6.95 -20.14 -8.41
C ARG A 206 -7.04 -19.76 -9.89
N PRO A 207 -8.24 -19.45 -10.38
CA PRO A 207 -8.37 -18.87 -11.72
C PRO A 207 -7.53 -17.61 -11.85
N ARG A 208 -7.01 -17.35 -13.07
CA ARG A 208 -6.26 -16.11 -13.36
C ARG A 208 -7.05 -14.89 -12.94
N LEU A 209 -6.39 -13.91 -12.35
CA LEU A 209 -6.91 -12.68 -11.77
C LEU A 209 -7.69 -12.86 -10.44
N ALA A 210 -7.96 -14.09 -9.98
CA ALA A 210 -8.76 -14.30 -8.76
C ALA A 210 -8.05 -13.85 -7.49
N VAL A 211 -6.72 -14.00 -7.41
CA VAL A 211 -5.94 -13.60 -6.22
C VAL A 211 -5.83 -12.07 -6.15
N GLY A 212 -5.52 -11.43 -7.27
CA GLY A 212 -5.47 -9.98 -7.37
C GLY A 212 -6.83 -9.33 -7.11
N ALA A 213 -7.90 -9.90 -7.68
CA ALA A 213 -9.27 -9.44 -7.43
C ALA A 213 -9.68 -9.59 -5.95
N MET A 214 -9.32 -10.71 -5.31
CA MET A 214 -9.56 -10.91 -3.88
C MET A 214 -8.79 -9.88 -3.03
N PHE A 215 -7.53 -9.58 -3.38
CA PHE A 215 -6.78 -8.50 -2.72
C PHE A 215 -7.50 -7.16 -2.85
N THR A 216 -7.92 -6.79 -4.07
CA THR A 216 -8.62 -5.51 -4.31
C THR A 216 -9.92 -5.42 -3.53
N LEU A 217 -10.67 -6.54 -3.43
CA LEU A 217 -11.90 -6.62 -2.63
C LEU A 217 -11.63 -6.42 -1.14
N LEU A 218 -10.71 -7.22 -0.60
CA LEU A 218 -10.39 -7.18 0.84
C LEU A 218 -9.84 -5.81 1.25
N TYR A 219 -8.91 -5.28 0.47
CA TYR A 219 -8.34 -3.95 0.74
C TYR A 219 -9.41 -2.85 0.59
N GLY A 220 -10.25 -2.91 -0.45
CA GLY A 220 -11.34 -1.93 -0.63
C GLY A 220 -12.32 -1.93 0.54
N CYS A 221 -12.72 -3.11 1.02
CA CYS A 221 -13.60 -3.22 2.20
C CYS A 221 -12.90 -2.75 3.48
N ALA A 222 -11.66 -3.18 3.72
CA ALA A 222 -10.88 -2.76 4.87
C ALA A 222 -10.70 -1.24 4.88
N ARG A 223 -10.28 -0.65 3.75
CA ARG A 223 -10.08 0.78 3.58
C ARG A 223 -11.36 1.58 3.77
N PHE A 224 -12.50 1.10 3.27
CA PHE A 224 -13.81 1.71 3.49
C PHE A 224 -14.15 1.75 4.99
N PHE A 225 -13.87 0.67 5.71
CA PHE A 225 -14.12 0.58 7.15
C PHE A 225 -13.18 1.47 7.97
N THR A 226 -11.87 1.43 7.70
CA THR A 226 -10.87 2.19 8.49
C THR A 226 -10.98 3.70 8.27
N GLU A 227 -11.62 4.14 7.17
CA GLU A 227 -11.86 5.55 6.91
C GLU A 227 -12.76 6.22 7.94
N TRP A 228 -13.63 5.49 8.64
CA TRP A 228 -14.45 6.07 9.71
C TRP A 228 -13.62 6.61 10.88
N PHE A 229 -12.44 6.10 11.08
CA PHE A 229 -11.55 6.49 12.18
C PHE A 229 -10.46 7.47 11.75
N ARG A 230 -10.30 7.70 10.45
CA ARG A 230 -9.31 8.60 9.88
C ARG A 230 -9.88 10.01 9.71
N VAL A 231 -9.03 11.03 9.82
CA VAL A 231 -9.36 12.37 9.33
C VAL A 231 -9.32 12.32 7.79
N PRO A 232 -10.41 12.56 7.10
CA PRO A 232 -10.45 12.50 5.65
C PRO A 232 -9.77 13.70 5.01
N ASP A 233 -9.29 13.56 3.78
CA ASP A 233 -8.72 14.66 3.02
C ASP A 233 -9.81 15.65 2.59
N TRP A 234 -11.01 15.14 2.28
CA TRP A 234 -12.24 15.90 2.05
C TRP A 234 -13.47 15.04 2.35
N GLU A 235 -14.58 15.71 2.63
CA GLU A 235 -15.88 15.08 2.83
C GLU A 235 -16.91 15.67 1.86
N THR A 236 -17.86 14.85 1.43
CA THR A 236 -19.01 15.26 0.63
C THR A 236 -20.27 14.64 1.20
N THR A 237 -21.44 15.14 0.78
CA THR A 237 -22.73 14.57 1.19
C THR A 237 -23.40 13.91 0.00
N VAL A 238 -23.69 12.62 0.10
CA VAL A 238 -24.46 11.89 -0.90
C VAL A 238 -25.73 11.36 -0.25
N MET A 239 -26.88 11.73 -0.77
CA MET A 239 -28.22 11.37 -0.24
C MET A 239 -28.39 11.71 1.26
N GLY A 240 -27.81 12.83 1.72
CA GLY A 240 -27.87 13.24 3.12
C GLY A 240 -26.87 12.56 4.07
N LEU A 241 -26.06 11.63 3.58
CA LEU A 241 -25.03 10.94 4.36
C LEU A 241 -23.64 11.54 4.07
N PRO A 242 -22.84 11.83 5.12
CA PRO A 242 -21.46 12.28 4.94
C PRO A 242 -20.63 11.10 4.41
N ILE A 243 -19.98 11.29 3.27
CA ILE A 243 -19.09 10.31 2.64
C ILE A 243 -17.72 10.94 2.49
N THR A 244 -16.69 10.19 2.87
CA THR A 244 -15.31 10.65 2.83
C THR A 244 -14.63 10.32 1.51
N SER A 245 -13.51 11.00 1.20
CA SER A 245 -12.65 10.75 0.04
C SER A 245 -12.27 9.27 -0.09
N GLY A 246 -11.84 8.65 1.02
CA GLY A 246 -11.43 7.24 1.03
C GLY A 246 -12.60 6.29 0.75
N GLN A 247 -13.81 6.60 1.23
CA GLN A 247 -15.00 5.79 0.94
C GLN A 247 -15.41 5.91 -0.54
N VAL A 248 -15.42 7.13 -1.10
CA VAL A 248 -15.73 7.36 -2.52
C VAL A 248 -14.79 6.58 -3.43
N LEU A 249 -13.50 6.53 -3.10
CA LEU A 249 -12.51 5.78 -3.89
C LEU A 249 -12.58 4.26 -3.66
N SER A 250 -13.00 3.83 -2.47
CA SER A 250 -13.10 2.39 -2.15
C SER A 250 -14.28 1.70 -2.82
N LEU A 251 -15.42 2.39 -2.99
CA LEU A 251 -16.61 1.81 -3.63
C LEU A 251 -16.37 1.32 -5.06
N PRO A 252 -15.80 2.11 -5.98
CA PRO A 252 -15.45 1.62 -7.32
C PRO A 252 -14.46 0.44 -7.29
N MET A 253 -13.50 0.45 -6.35
CA MET A 253 -12.58 -0.68 -6.18
C MET A 253 -13.31 -1.96 -5.80
N ILE A 254 -14.25 -1.89 -4.85
CA ILE A 254 -15.06 -3.05 -4.41
C ILE A 254 -15.88 -3.58 -5.59
N VAL A 255 -16.57 -2.69 -6.32
CA VAL A 255 -17.37 -3.07 -7.51
C VAL A 255 -16.47 -3.71 -8.57
N ALA A 256 -15.35 -3.08 -8.92
CA ALA A 256 -14.40 -3.62 -9.88
C ALA A 256 -13.89 -5.00 -9.46
N ALA A 257 -13.55 -5.17 -8.17
CA ALA A 257 -13.07 -6.44 -7.63
C ALA A 257 -14.13 -7.56 -7.73
N LEU A 258 -15.40 -7.26 -7.48
CA LEU A 258 -16.50 -8.23 -7.63
C LEU A 258 -16.67 -8.63 -9.10
N VAL A 259 -16.60 -7.67 -10.03
CA VAL A 259 -16.65 -7.94 -11.48
C VAL A 259 -15.44 -8.80 -11.90
N MET A 260 -14.23 -8.45 -11.44
CA MET A 260 -13.01 -9.23 -11.72
C MET A 260 -13.12 -10.66 -11.18
N LEU A 261 -13.63 -10.86 -9.96
CA LEU A 261 -13.88 -12.19 -9.41
C LEU A 261 -14.89 -12.97 -10.22
N ALA A 262 -16.02 -12.35 -10.55
CA ALA A 262 -17.04 -12.98 -11.39
C ALA A 262 -16.47 -13.40 -12.75
N TRP A 263 -15.67 -12.54 -13.39
CA TRP A 263 -14.99 -12.85 -14.63
C TRP A 263 -13.98 -13.99 -14.47
N ALA A 264 -13.14 -13.97 -13.43
CA ALA A 264 -12.13 -15.00 -13.18
C ALA A 264 -12.75 -16.40 -13.06
N TYR A 265 -13.87 -16.51 -12.37
CA TYR A 265 -14.54 -17.81 -12.17
C TYR A 265 -15.50 -18.23 -13.29
N SER A 266 -15.99 -17.30 -14.11
CA SER A 266 -16.91 -17.59 -15.22
C SER A 266 -16.18 -17.82 -16.56
N SER A 267 -15.06 -17.11 -16.80
CA SER A 267 -14.35 -17.16 -18.07
C SER A 267 -13.66 -18.50 -18.34
N ARG A 268 -13.54 -18.85 -19.63
CA ARG A 268 -12.77 -20.04 -20.06
C ARG A 268 -11.27 -19.86 -19.76
N ASP A 269 -10.75 -18.66 -19.95
CA ASP A 269 -9.35 -18.32 -19.72
C ASP A 269 -8.96 -18.44 -18.22
N GLY A 270 -9.80 -17.95 -17.31
CA GLY A 270 -9.63 -18.14 -15.87
C GLY A 270 -9.61 -19.61 -15.46
N ARG A 271 -10.47 -20.46 -16.06
CA ARG A 271 -10.55 -21.89 -15.74
C ARG A 271 -9.46 -22.75 -16.38
N GLN A 272 -8.87 -22.34 -17.50
CA GLN A 272 -7.76 -23.07 -18.14
C GLN A 272 -6.52 -23.09 -17.24
N THR A 273 -6.26 -22.03 -16.49
CA THR A 273 -5.15 -21.94 -15.53
C THR A 273 -5.26 -23.00 -14.42
N LEU A 274 -6.49 -23.41 -14.05
CA LEU A 274 -6.71 -24.49 -13.06
C LEU A 274 -6.43 -25.90 -13.59
N ARG A 275 -6.44 -26.09 -14.92
CA ARG A 275 -6.25 -27.41 -15.54
C ARG A 275 -4.79 -27.69 -15.94
N SER A 276 -3.96 -26.64 -15.97
CA SER A 276 -2.54 -26.71 -16.34
C SER A 276 -1.59 -26.77 -15.12
N THR A 277 -2.13 -26.71 -13.92
CA THR A 277 -1.43 -26.87 -12.62
C THR A 277 -1.85 -28.17 -11.93
#